data_5a6a19331b469b769b186d448a5348f0
#
_entry.id   5a6a19331b469b769b186d448a5348f0
#
_cell.length_a   1.000
_cell.length_b   1.000
_cell.length_c   1.000
_cell.angle_alpha   90.00
_cell.angle_beta   90.00
_cell.angle_gamma   90.00
#
_symmetry.space_group_name_H-M   'P 1'
#
loop_
_entity.id
_entity.type
_entity.pdbx_description
1 polymer ?
#
loop_
_entity_poly.entity_id
_entity_poly.type
_entity_poly.pdbx_seq_one_letter_code
_entity_poly.pdbx_strand_id
1 'polypeptide(L)'
;LDATTDICPNWKMATPDPMVTVGVMCEGFPVEMIVRGYLCGSAWRAYKSGVREICGVKLPEGMKENQKFPEPIITPTTKAEIGEHDADISKEEILAKGLATPEEYAILEKYTMALFKRGTEIAAERGLILVDTKYEFGKHNGTIYLMDEIHTPDSSRYFCLLYTSPSPRDS
;
A
#
# COMPACT_ATOMS: atom_id res chain seq x y z
N LEU A 1 7.84 10.02 6.05
CA LEU A 1 8.41 10.47 4.76
C LEU A 1 9.94 10.59 4.82
N ASP A 2 10.52 11.23 5.87
CA ASP A 2 11.97 11.47 5.95
C ASP A 2 12.81 10.19 5.97
N ALA A 3 12.32 9.10 6.56
CA ALA A 3 12.99 7.79 6.60
C ALA A 3 13.00 7.02 5.26
N THR A 4 12.44 7.59 4.19
CA THR A 4 12.27 6.94 2.89
C THR A 4 12.76 7.79 1.72
N THR A 5 13.45 8.90 1.97
CA THR A 5 13.96 9.84 0.95
C THR A 5 15.02 9.21 0.05
N ASP A 6 15.70 8.16 0.51
CA ASP A 6 16.64 7.35 -0.25
C ASP A 6 15.98 6.35 -1.21
N ILE A 7 14.68 6.10 -1.04
CA ILE A 7 13.90 5.18 -1.87
C ILE A 7 13.25 5.92 -3.04
N CYS A 8 12.52 7.00 -2.72
CA CYS A 8 11.85 7.83 -3.71
C CYS A 8 11.72 9.27 -3.23
N PRO A 9 11.64 10.25 -4.14
CA PRO A 9 11.29 11.61 -3.78
C PRO A 9 9.90 11.62 -3.14
N ASN A 10 9.70 12.49 -2.15
CA ASN A 10 8.38 12.73 -1.59
C ASN A 10 8.00 14.21 -1.69
N TRP A 11 6.71 14.49 -1.59
CA TRP A 11 6.16 15.82 -1.78
C TRP A 11 6.56 16.85 -0.72
N LYS A 12 7.00 16.40 0.47
CA LYS A 12 7.35 17.25 1.59
C LYS A 12 8.64 18.00 1.34
N MET A 13 8.60 19.32 1.39
CA MET A 13 9.77 20.20 1.27
C MET A 13 10.26 20.68 2.63
N ALA A 14 9.36 21.17 3.49
CA ALA A 14 9.69 21.74 4.77
C ALA A 14 8.55 21.62 5.78
N THR A 15 8.88 21.66 7.06
CA THR A 15 7.93 21.74 8.16
C THR A 15 8.35 22.93 9.05
N PRO A 16 7.98 24.16 8.65
CA PRO A 16 8.38 25.37 9.37
C PRO A 16 7.73 25.50 10.74
N ASP A 17 6.65 24.78 10.98
CA ASP A 17 5.92 24.72 12.25
C ASP A 17 5.30 23.31 12.39
N PRO A 18 5.13 22.76 13.61
CA PRO A 18 4.51 21.44 13.79
C PRO A 18 3.12 21.28 13.13
N MET A 19 2.41 22.37 12.94
CA MET A 19 1.07 22.40 12.32
C MET A 19 1.10 22.79 10.84
N VAL A 20 2.28 23.03 10.24
CA VAL A 20 2.44 23.50 8.88
C VAL A 20 3.46 22.66 8.12
N THR A 21 3.03 22.05 7.02
CA THR A 21 3.91 21.39 6.07
C THR A 21 3.84 22.08 4.72
N VAL A 22 4.99 22.40 4.15
CA VAL A 22 5.13 22.92 2.78
C VAL A 22 5.57 21.80 1.87
N GLY A 23 4.93 21.68 0.72
CA GLY A 23 5.22 20.60 -0.21
C GLY A 23 5.09 20.97 -1.67
N VAL A 24 5.57 20.08 -2.52
CA VAL A 24 5.43 20.17 -3.97
C VAL A 24 4.01 19.80 -4.36
N MET A 25 3.40 20.62 -5.20
CA MET A 25 2.11 20.27 -5.81
C MET A 25 2.36 19.30 -6.96
N CYS A 26 1.84 18.10 -6.83
CA CYS A 26 1.96 17.03 -7.82
C CYS A 26 0.62 16.76 -8.50
N GLU A 27 0.67 16.37 -9.77
CA GLU A 27 -0.46 15.77 -10.47
C GLU A 27 -0.55 14.29 -10.06
N GLY A 28 -1.56 13.96 -9.26
CA GLY A 28 -1.75 12.61 -8.73
C GLY A 28 -2.12 11.58 -9.80
N PHE A 29 -1.56 10.38 -9.69
CA PHE A 29 -2.07 9.25 -10.47
C PHE A 29 -3.48 8.89 -9.95
N PRO A 30 -4.42 8.54 -10.84
CA PRO A 30 -5.78 8.17 -10.43
C PRO A 30 -5.87 6.74 -9.90
N VAL A 31 -4.81 6.26 -9.28
CA VAL A 31 -4.70 4.92 -8.69
C VAL A 31 -4.00 5.01 -7.34
N GLU A 32 -4.44 4.18 -6.40
CA GLU A 32 -3.77 3.92 -5.13
C GLU A 32 -3.04 2.59 -5.20
N MET A 33 -1.78 2.56 -4.78
CA MET A 33 -0.96 1.36 -4.74
C MET A 33 -1.08 0.70 -3.38
N ILE A 34 -1.94 -0.32 -3.27
CA ILE A 34 -2.11 -1.09 -2.04
C ILE A 34 -1.16 -2.29 -2.08
N VAL A 35 -0.32 -2.43 -1.06
CA VAL A 35 0.55 -3.59 -0.87
C VAL A 35 0.12 -4.38 0.35
N ARG A 36 0.05 -5.71 0.19
CA ARG A 36 -0.40 -6.63 1.23
C ARG A 36 0.66 -7.69 1.51
N GLY A 37 1.10 -7.77 2.75
CA GLY A 37 1.99 -8.83 3.24
C GLY A 37 1.24 -10.02 3.82
N TYR A 38 -0.04 -9.84 4.17
CA TYR A 38 -0.87 -10.82 4.88
C TYR A 38 -2.28 -10.86 4.29
N LEU A 39 -2.90 -12.05 4.33
CA LEU A 39 -4.27 -12.25 3.87
C LEU A 39 -5.26 -11.84 4.97
N CYS A 40 -5.71 -10.59 4.94
CA CYS A 40 -6.65 -10.05 5.93
C CYS A 40 -7.62 -9.04 5.30
N GLY A 41 -8.57 -8.55 6.07
CA GLY A 41 -9.51 -7.51 5.68
C GLY A 41 -10.35 -7.87 4.44
N SER A 42 -10.41 -6.98 3.45
CA SER A 42 -11.16 -7.20 2.21
C SER A 42 -10.65 -8.40 1.41
N ALA A 43 -9.32 -8.57 1.34
CA ALA A 43 -8.71 -9.70 0.65
C ALA A 43 -9.10 -11.05 1.29
N TRP A 44 -9.14 -11.13 2.63
CA TRP A 44 -9.63 -12.32 3.31
C TRP A 44 -11.11 -12.58 3.04
N ARG A 45 -11.96 -11.55 3.11
CA ARG A 45 -13.40 -11.69 2.80
C ARG A 45 -13.62 -12.23 1.39
N ALA A 46 -12.90 -11.71 0.40
CA ALA A 46 -12.95 -12.21 -0.97
C ALA A 46 -12.45 -13.67 -1.05
N TYR A 47 -11.32 -13.96 -0.43
CA TYR A 47 -10.76 -15.32 -0.40
C TYR A 47 -11.70 -16.33 0.23
N LYS A 48 -12.31 -15.99 1.37
CA LYS A 48 -13.30 -16.83 2.07
C LYS A 48 -14.56 -17.08 1.23
N SER A 49 -14.95 -16.15 0.38
CA SER A 49 -16.07 -16.33 -0.56
C SER A 49 -15.73 -17.14 -1.81
N GLY A 50 -14.47 -17.62 -1.93
CA GLY A 50 -14.03 -18.46 -3.05
C GLY A 50 -13.18 -17.75 -4.09
N VAL A 51 -12.94 -16.44 -3.97
CA VAL A 51 -12.04 -15.68 -4.87
C VAL A 51 -10.61 -16.16 -4.71
N ARG A 52 -9.92 -16.42 -5.81
CA ARG A 52 -8.52 -16.86 -5.87
C ARG A 52 -7.64 -15.98 -6.73
N GLU A 53 -8.17 -14.85 -7.17
CA GLU A 53 -7.43 -13.84 -7.92
C GLU A 53 -7.94 -12.45 -7.53
N ILE A 54 -7.04 -11.54 -7.16
CA ILE A 54 -7.35 -10.14 -6.83
C ILE A 54 -6.43 -9.25 -7.67
N CYS A 55 -6.98 -8.31 -8.40
CA CYS A 55 -6.23 -7.37 -9.26
C CYS A 55 -5.25 -8.09 -10.22
N GLY A 56 -5.64 -9.25 -10.77
CA GLY A 56 -4.78 -10.07 -11.63
C GLY A 56 -3.73 -10.92 -10.89
N VAL A 57 -3.65 -10.82 -9.56
CA VAL A 57 -2.72 -11.61 -8.74
C VAL A 57 -3.40 -12.88 -8.24
N LYS A 58 -2.85 -14.04 -8.60
CA LYS A 58 -3.33 -15.34 -8.13
C LYS A 58 -2.93 -15.56 -6.67
N LEU A 59 -3.90 -15.95 -5.86
CA LEU A 59 -3.70 -16.26 -4.46
C LEU A 59 -3.43 -17.75 -4.26
N PRO A 60 -2.48 -18.13 -3.38
CA PRO A 60 -2.23 -19.54 -3.05
C PRO A 60 -3.47 -20.21 -2.45
N GLU A 61 -3.63 -21.52 -2.73
CA GLU A 61 -4.68 -22.32 -2.12
C GLU A 61 -4.38 -22.65 -0.64
N GLY A 62 -5.44 -22.84 0.14
CA GLY A 62 -5.34 -23.30 1.51
C GLY A 62 -4.85 -22.27 2.52
N MET A 63 -4.83 -21.00 2.16
CA MET A 63 -4.45 -19.93 3.09
C MET A 63 -5.52 -19.71 4.16
N LYS A 64 -5.06 -19.30 5.33
CA LYS A 64 -5.88 -18.95 6.49
C LYS A 64 -5.92 -17.44 6.70
N GLU A 65 -6.91 -16.99 7.47
CA GLU A 65 -6.99 -15.59 7.90
C GLU A 65 -5.70 -15.14 8.61
N ASN A 66 -5.24 -13.94 8.28
CA ASN A 66 -4.02 -13.34 8.80
C ASN A 66 -2.73 -14.09 8.44
N GLN A 67 -2.79 -15.04 7.53
CA GLN A 67 -1.59 -15.74 7.06
C GLN A 67 -0.75 -14.82 6.18
N LYS A 68 0.57 -14.88 6.40
CA LYS A 68 1.55 -14.18 5.58
C LYS A 68 1.57 -14.74 4.16
N PHE A 69 1.60 -13.87 3.15
CA PHE A 69 1.87 -14.26 1.78
C PHE A 69 3.32 -14.70 1.60
N PRO A 70 3.63 -15.64 0.69
CA PRO A 70 5.02 -15.98 0.34
C PRO A 70 5.84 -14.77 -0.03
N GLU A 71 5.24 -13.86 -0.83
CA GLU A 71 5.77 -12.54 -1.16
C GLU A 71 4.64 -11.52 -1.04
N PRO A 72 4.93 -10.26 -0.66
CA PRO A 72 3.93 -9.22 -0.66
C PRO A 72 3.31 -9.05 -2.05
N ILE A 73 2.01 -8.82 -2.10
CA ILE A 73 1.26 -8.62 -3.34
C ILE A 73 0.81 -7.16 -3.45
N ILE A 74 0.72 -6.66 -4.69
CA ILE A 74 0.19 -5.33 -4.98
C ILE A 74 -1.22 -5.50 -5.57
N THR A 75 -2.19 -4.85 -4.94
CA THR A 75 -3.60 -4.88 -5.33
C THR A 75 -4.11 -3.45 -5.48
N PRO A 76 -3.87 -2.79 -6.63
CA PRO A 76 -4.22 -1.39 -6.81
C PRO A 76 -5.75 -1.17 -6.79
N THR A 77 -6.14 0.05 -6.43
CA THR A 77 -7.52 0.54 -6.59
C THR A 77 -7.54 1.82 -7.40
N THR A 78 -8.62 2.08 -8.10
CA THR A 78 -8.87 3.39 -8.69
C THR A 78 -9.25 4.37 -7.59
N LYS A 79 -8.85 5.63 -7.69
CA LYS A 79 -9.45 6.70 -6.91
C LYS A 79 -10.81 7.00 -7.48
N ALA A 80 -11.85 6.76 -6.69
CA ALA A 80 -13.21 7.12 -7.06
C ALA A 80 -13.42 8.64 -7.02
N GLU A 81 -14.33 9.14 -7.85
CA GLU A 81 -14.86 10.50 -7.67
C GLU A 81 -15.69 10.57 -6.38
N ILE A 82 -15.88 11.80 -5.87
CA ILE A 82 -16.60 12.02 -4.61
C ILE A 82 -18.00 11.39 -4.68
N GLY A 83 -18.21 10.34 -3.88
CA GLY A 83 -19.49 9.62 -3.77
C GLY A 83 -19.51 8.24 -4.41
N GLU A 84 -18.44 7.81 -5.08
CA GLU A 84 -18.26 6.44 -5.56
C GLU A 84 -17.26 5.68 -4.69
N HIS A 85 -17.27 4.34 -4.75
CA HIS A 85 -16.32 3.51 -4.04
C HIS A 85 -15.09 3.22 -4.90
N ASP A 86 -13.91 3.23 -4.29
CA ASP A 86 -12.69 2.75 -4.91
C ASP A 86 -12.88 1.32 -5.40
N ALA A 87 -12.53 1.06 -6.64
CA ALA A 87 -12.66 -0.23 -7.27
C ALA A 87 -11.30 -0.90 -7.46
N ASP A 88 -11.22 -2.18 -7.15
CA ASP A 88 -10.06 -3.00 -7.47
C ASP A 88 -9.77 -2.92 -8.97
N ILE A 89 -8.51 -2.75 -9.33
CA ILE A 89 -8.06 -2.66 -10.72
C ILE A 89 -6.76 -3.45 -10.90
N SER A 90 -6.63 -4.16 -12.03
CA SER A 90 -5.40 -4.88 -12.35
C SER A 90 -4.37 -3.97 -13.03
N LYS A 91 -3.11 -4.41 -13.03
CA LYS A 91 -2.04 -3.76 -13.80
C LYS A 91 -2.41 -3.61 -15.28
N GLU A 92 -2.94 -4.67 -15.87
CA GLU A 92 -3.35 -4.71 -17.29
C GLU A 92 -4.43 -3.66 -17.57
N GLU A 93 -5.40 -3.52 -16.68
CA GLU A 93 -6.47 -2.51 -16.80
C GLU A 93 -5.95 -1.09 -16.60
N ILE A 94 -5.01 -0.86 -15.68
CA ILE A 94 -4.35 0.45 -15.48
C ILE A 94 -3.68 0.89 -16.78
N LEU A 95 -2.92 -0.01 -17.40
CA LEU A 95 -2.22 0.26 -18.67
C LEU A 95 -3.20 0.43 -19.83
N ALA A 96 -4.22 -0.43 -19.93
CA ALA A 96 -5.22 -0.36 -20.99
C ALA A 96 -6.06 0.92 -20.94
N LYS A 97 -6.37 1.42 -19.74
CA LYS A 97 -7.09 2.68 -19.54
C LYS A 97 -6.19 3.92 -19.63
N GLY A 98 -4.88 3.74 -19.79
CA GLY A 98 -3.92 4.86 -19.86
C GLY A 98 -3.78 5.65 -18.56
N LEU A 99 -4.08 5.04 -17.41
CA LEU A 99 -3.96 5.69 -16.09
C LEU A 99 -2.49 5.87 -15.67
N ALA A 100 -1.62 5.03 -16.19
CA ALA A 100 -0.16 5.14 -16.12
C ALA A 100 0.45 4.48 -17.35
N THR A 101 1.62 4.95 -17.79
CA THR A 101 2.40 4.24 -18.82
C THR A 101 3.07 2.99 -18.24
N PRO A 102 3.51 2.01 -19.06
CA PRO A 102 4.25 0.84 -18.58
C PRO A 102 5.48 1.22 -17.74
N GLU A 103 6.21 2.25 -18.17
CA GLU A 103 7.42 2.76 -17.50
C GLU A 103 7.06 3.39 -16.15
N GLU A 104 6.01 4.21 -16.12
CA GLU A 104 5.50 4.82 -14.89
C GLU A 104 5.04 3.75 -13.90
N TYR A 105 4.24 2.79 -14.35
CA TYR A 105 3.75 1.72 -13.49
C TYR A 105 4.90 0.89 -12.90
N ALA A 106 5.94 0.59 -13.67
CA ALA A 106 7.12 -0.11 -13.17
C ALA A 106 7.82 0.67 -12.04
N ILE A 107 7.86 2.01 -12.12
CA ILE A 107 8.40 2.86 -11.06
C ILE A 107 7.49 2.83 -9.83
N LEU A 108 6.16 2.94 -10.01
CA LEU A 108 5.19 2.84 -8.91
C LEU A 108 5.32 1.52 -8.15
N GLU A 109 5.40 0.41 -8.89
CA GLU A 109 5.56 -0.93 -8.34
C GLU A 109 6.88 -1.07 -7.55
N LYS A 110 7.99 -0.62 -8.13
CA LYS A 110 9.30 -0.60 -7.47
C LYS A 110 9.29 0.20 -6.17
N TYR A 111 8.75 1.42 -6.22
CA TYR A 111 8.68 2.29 -5.04
C TYR A 111 7.78 1.68 -3.96
N THR A 112 6.62 1.16 -4.34
CA THR A 112 5.67 0.50 -3.44
C THR A 112 6.34 -0.65 -2.67
N MET A 113 7.04 -1.54 -3.37
CA MET A 113 7.70 -2.68 -2.74
C MET A 113 8.87 -2.25 -1.83
N ALA A 114 9.66 -1.27 -2.25
CA ALA A 114 10.78 -0.77 -1.45
C ALA A 114 10.32 -0.02 -0.19
N LEU A 115 9.26 0.78 -0.30
CA LEU A 115 8.64 1.48 0.83
C LEU A 115 8.03 0.49 1.83
N PHE A 116 7.33 -0.54 1.33
CA PHE A 116 6.75 -1.58 2.18
C PHE A 116 7.83 -2.37 2.94
N LYS A 117 8.91 -2.72 2.28
CA LYS A 117 10.07 -3.37 2.91
C LYS A 117 10.64 -2.51 4.04
N ARG A 118 10.92 -1.23 3.77
CA ARG A 118 11.42 -0.27 4.77
C ARG A 118 10.44 -0.11 5.92
N GLY A 119 9.15 0.04 5.65
CA GLY A 119 8.11 0.12 6.68
C GLY A 119 8.03 -1.13 7.54
N THR A 120 8.19 -2.30 6.95
CA THR A 120 8.22 -3.59 7.66
C THR A 120 9.43 -3.68 8.61
N GLU A 121 10.61 -3.25 8.17
CA GLU A 121 11.83 -3.20 8.98
C GLU A 121 11.67 -2.28 10.18
N ILE A 122 11.20 -1.05 9.96
CA ILE A 122 10.97 -0.06 11.05
C ILE A 122 9.88 -0.53 12.01
N ALA A 123 8.82 -1.17 11.52
CA ALA A 123 7.76 -1.74 12.37
C ALA A 123 8.30 -2.86 13.26
N ALA A 124 9.12 -3.75 12.69
CA ALA A 124 9.72 -4.87 13.43
C ALA A 124 10.61 -4.41 14.58
N GLU A 125 11.40 -3.34 14.40
CA GLU A 125 12.21 -2.73 15.47
C GLU A 125 11.36 -2.25 16.66
N ARG A 126 10.07 -2.00 16.43
CA ARG A 126 9.11 -1.55 17.43
C ARG A 126 8.17 -2.64 17.93
N GLY A 127 8.42 -3.90 17.59
CA GLY A 127 7.58 -5.03 17.97
C GLY A 127 6.24 -5.08 17.24
N LEU A 128 6.15 -4.43 16.07
CA LEU A 128 4.96 -4.41 15.23
C LEU A 128 5.18 -5.16 13.92
N ILE A 129 4.12 -5.67 13.34
CA ILE A 129 4.09 -6.28 12.00
C ILE A 129 3.29 -5.35 11.10
N LEU A 130 3.90 -4.81 10.05
CA LEU A 130 3.19 -4.09 9.00
C LEU A 130 2.46 -5.10 8.11
N VAL A 131 1.15 -5.05 8.12
CA VAL A 131 0.27 -6.04 7.46
C VAL A 131 0.01 -5.65 6.02
N ASP A 132 -0.49 -4.46 5.83
CA ASP A 132 -0.72 -3.83 4.54
C ASP A 132 -0.72 -2.30 4.69
N THR A 133 -0.56 -1.63 3.57
CA THR A 133 -0.58 -0.19 3.49
C THR A 133 -0.93 0.26 2.08
N LYS A 134 -1.31 1.52 1.94
CA LYS A 134 -1.53 2.19 0.65
C LYS A 134 -0.54 3.31 0.44
N TYR A 135 -0.16 3.52 -0.81
CA TYR A 135 0.67 4.63 -1.26
C TYR A 135 0.00 5.35 -2.41
N GLU A 136 0.13 6.65 -2.39
CA GLU A 136 -0.29 7.53 -3.47
C GLU A 136 0.93 8.18 -4.11
N PHE A 137 0.91 8.28 -5.42
CA PHE A 137 1.99 8.89 -6.18
C PHE A 137 1.46 9.96 -7.13
N GLY A 138 2.30 10.91 -7.46
CA GLY A 138 2.00 11.93 -8.43
C GLY A 138 3.23 12.37 -9.20
N LYS A 139 3.03 13.14 -10.25
CA LYS A 139 4.08 13.69 -11.09
C LYS A 139 4.26 15.18 -10.86
N HIS A 140 5.51 15.62 -10.85
CA HIS A 140 5.89 17.02 -10.93
C HIS A 140 7.14 17.14 -11.80
N ASN A 141 7.07 17.91 -12.88
CA ASN A 141 8.17 18.09 -13.84
C ASN A 141 8.80 16.76 -14.31
N GLY A 142 7.98 15.77 -14.65
CA GLY A 142 8.43 14.47 -15.14
C GLY A 142 8.99 13.51 -14.08
N THR A 143 9.08 13.93 -12.83
CA THR A 143 9.53 13.09 -11.71
C THR A 143 8.32 12.57 -10.94
N ILE A 144 8.37 11.29 -10.53
CA ILE A 144 7.33 10.67 -9.71
C ILE A 144 7.69 10.88 -8.24
N TYR A 145 6.75 11.47 -7.51
CA TYR A 145 6.83 11.74 -6.08
C TYR A 145 5.86 10.86 -5.30
N LEU A 146 6.29 10.42 -4.13
CA LEU A 146 5.38 9.88 -3.12
C LEU A 146 4.55 11.02 -2.55
N MET A 147 3.25 10.88 -2.62
CA MET A 147 2.27 11.83 -2.09
C MET A 147 1.68 11.30 -0.77
N ASP A 148 0.98 12.21 -0.09
CA ASP A 148 0.24 11.90 1.13
C ASP A 148 1.12 11.36 2.28
N GLU A 149 0.49 10.91 3.35
CA GLU A 149 1.15 10.29 4.49
C GLU A 149 1.39 8.79 4.24
N ILE A 150 2.40 8.24 4.89
CA ILE A 150 2.71 6.82 4.80
C ILE A 150 2.90 6.20 6.18
N HIS A 151 2.55 4.93 6.30
CA HIS A 151 2.77 4.10 7.49
C HIS A 151 2.08 4.63 8.76
N THR A 152 1.05 5.46 8.57
CA THR A 152 0.19 5.94 9.63
C THR A 152 -0.96 4.96 9.90
N PRO A 153 -1.65 5.04 11.04
CA PRO A 153 -2.81 4.18 11.32
C PRO A 153 -3.96 4.32 10.31
N ASP A 154 -4.07 5.48 9.63
CA ASP A 154 -5.09 5.71 8.60
C ASP A 154 -4.74 5.00 7.28
N SER A 155 -3.46 4.98 6.91
CA SER A 155 -3.00 4.38 5.66
C SER A 155 -2.59 2.90 5.78
N SER A 156 -2.42 2.39 7.01
CA SER A 156 -1.75 1.11 7.25
C SER A 156 -2.40 0.30 8.36
N ARG A 157 -2.33 -1.03 8.23
CA ARG A 157 -2.67 -1.96 9.31
C ARG A 157 -1.43 -2.58 9.91
N TYR A 158 -1.48 -2.76 11.24
CA TYR A 158 -0.43 -3.39 12.01
C TYR A 158 -0.99 -4.51 12.89
N PHE A 159 -0.21 -5.60 13.03
CA PHE A 159 -0.38 -6.55 14.12
C PHE A 159 0.68 -6.29 15.19
N CYS A 160 0.32 -6.53 16.45
CA CYS A 160 1.27 -6.50 17.56
C CYS A 160 1.81 -7.92 17.79
N LEU A 161 3.12 -8.07 17.89
CA LEU A 161 3.76 -9.37 18.16
C LEU A 161 3.31 -10.00 19.49
N LEU A 162 2.88 -9.18 20.46
CA LEU A 162 2.39 -9.66 21.76
C LEU A 162 1.02 -10.35 21.69
N TYR A 163 0.26 -10.18 20.59
CA TYR A 163 -1.06 -10.78 20.40
C TYR A 163 -1.06 -11.96 19.42
N THR A 164 0.09 -12.49 19.05
CA THR A 164 0.19 -13.69 18.20
C THR A 164 -0.02 -14.99 18.96
N SER A 165 -0.13 -14.98 20.29
CA SER A 165 -0.64 -16.09 21.08
C SER A 165 -2.16 -16.05 21.14
N PRO A 166 -2.89 -17.15 20.86
CA PRO A 166 -4.32 -17.19 21.07
C PRO A 166 -4.62 -16.86 22.54
N SER A 167 -5.53 -15.93 22.77
CA SER A 167 -6.00 -15.62 24.11
C SER A 167 -6.54 -16.89 24.76
N PRO A 168 -6.25 -17.17 26.04
CA PRO A 168 -6.84 -18.29 26.77
C PRO A 168 -8.38 -18.26 26.85
N ARG A 169 -9.00 -17.21 26.31
CA ARG A 169 -10.47 -17.05 26.28
C ARG A 169 -11.12 -17.58 25.00
N ASP A 170 -10.34 -17.99 24.01
CA ASP A 170 -10.84 -18.51 22.73
C ASP A 170 -10.70 -20.05 22.62
N SER A 171 -10.54 -20.73 23.75
CA SER A 171 -10.52 -22.19 23.88
C SER A 171 -11.82 -22.73 24.46
#